data_c2b66b746f32653b0349c840855d4587
#
_entry.id   c2b66b746f32653b0349c840855d4587
#
_cell.length_a   1.000
_cell.length_b   1.000
_cell.length_c   1.000
_cell.angle_alpha   90.00
_cell.angle_beta   90.00
_cell.angle_gamma   90.00
#
_symmetry.space_group_name_H-M   'P 1'
#
loop_
_entity.id
_entity.type
_entity.pdbx_description
1 polymer ?
#
loop_
_entity_poly.entity_id
_entity_poly.type
_entity_poly.pdbx_seq_one_letter_code
_entity_poly.pdbx_strand_id
1 'polypeptide(L)'
;MIRIFTALLFINFCYSQNYYIYVAAESDDTVSVLKFDGENIEETDRVTVGIMPTENEGPHGITIDPSGKYWYLTLAHGSPNGSLVKYSTENNEPLSKVELGLFPATMQISPKTGLLYAVNFNLHGLMRTSTVSVVDPEYMVEITQIKTGIMPHGSRISVDGKTHYSVAMMSGELFEIDALDLSVNRILSLDNNINYRNAMHHSKVKPTWVTPHPNGKKLYVAGNGSDEILVVDLESFSVEDKLSTGKGPYNLAVSPNGKILLATLKSEGAVSIWSLKNNKLLKKIKNTTNIPHGVVISPDNKYAFVSVEGVGGEPGKVDVINLETLSLQSSIDVGKQAGGIAFWKIEQ
;
A
#
# COMPACT_ATOMS: atom_id res chain seq x y z
N MET A 1 4.30 25.29 -65.12
CA MET A 1 3.85 25.55 -63.72
C MET A 1 4.23 24.36 -62.83
N ILE A 2 5.33 24.46 -62.09
CA ILE A 2 5.80 23.39 -61.15
C ILE A 2 5.14 23.67 -59.82
N ARG A 3 4.29 22.75 -59.33
CA ARG A 3 3.71 22.81 -57.96
C ARG A 3 4.69 22.13 -57.00
N ILE A 4 5.32 22.92 -56.14
CA ILE A 4 6.14 22.43 -55.05
C ILE A 4 5.18 22.04 -53.90
N PHE A 5 5.10 20.73 -53.58
CA PHE A 5 4.42 20.24 -52.40
C PHE A 5 5.39 20.35 -51.24
N THR A 6 5.16 21.26 -50.30
CA THR A 6 5.89 21.34 -49.04
C THR A 6 5.23 20.36 -48.07
N ALA A 7 5.88 19.23 -47.81
CA ALA A 7 5.47 18.31 -46.79
C ALA A 7 5.91 18.90 -45.42
N LEU A 8 4.95 19.32 -44.59
CA LEU A 8 5.21 19.65 -43.19
C LEU A 8 5.40 18.34 -42.41
N LEU A 9 6.64 18.04 -42.05
CA LEU A 9 6.94 17.02 -41.03
C LEU A 9 6.52 17.57 -39.67
N PHE A 10 5.42 17.07 -39.10
CA PHE A 10 5.12 17.22 -37.68
C PHE A 10 6.02 16.28 -36.91
N ILE A 11 7.10 16.81 -36.34
CA ILE A 11 7.90 16.11 -35.35
C ILE A 11 7.10 16.17 -34.03
N ASN A 12 6.36 15.12 -33.74
CA ASN A 12 5.81 14.92 -32.39
C ASN A 12 6.98 14.67 -31.44
N PHE A 13 7.37 15.67 -30.68
CA PHE A 13 8.20 15.46 -29.50
C PHE A 13 7.35 14.68 -28.49
N CYS A 14 7.54 13.37 -28.47
CA CYS A 14 7.02 12.55 -27.38
C CYS A 14 7.90 12.85 -26.16
N TYR A 15 7.47 13.77 -25.30
CA TYR A 15 8.13 13.96 -24.00
C TYR A 15 7.92 12.68 -23.21
N SER A 16 9.01 11.99 -22.88
CA SER A 16 8.98 10.84 -21.97
C SER A 16 8.52 11.34 -20.60
N GLN A 17 7.49 10.72 -20.05
CA GLN A 17 7.02 10.99 -18.69
C GLN A 17 7.91 10.21 -17.71
N ASN A 18 8.36 10.87 -16.65
CA ASN A 18 9.09 10.24 -15.57
C ASN A 18 8.15 10.00 -14.38
N TYR A 19 8.18 8.79 -13.84
CA TYR A 19 7.37 8.35 -12.71
C TYR A 19 8.29 8.17 -11.51
N TYR A 20 7.93 8.74 -10.37
CA TYR A 20 8.74 8.68 -9.15
C TYR A 20 8.03 7.90 -8.05
N ILE A 21 8.77 7.00 -7.41
CA ILE A 21 8.26 6.05 -6.44
C ILE A 21 9.24 5.96 -5.25
N TYR A 22 8.70 5.86 -4.03
CA TYR A 22 9.46 5.56 -2.83
C TYR A 22 9.20 4.12 -2.40
N VAL A 23 10.26 3.42 -1.97
CA VAL A 23 10.18 2.01 -1.54
C VAL A 23 10.98 1.80 -0.26
N ALA A 24 10.31 1.33 0.79
CA ALA A 24 10.93 1.00 2.07
C ALA A 24 11.49 -0.42 2.06
N ALA A 25 12.72 -0.58 2.52
CA ALA A 25 13.43 -1.86 2.65
C ALA A 25 13.70 -2.16 4.13
N GLU A 26 12.85 -3.02 4.72
CA GLU A 26 12.73 -3.25 6.15
C GLU A 26 14.02 -3.79 6.78
N SER A 27 14.72 -4.70 6.10
CA SER A 27 15.94 -5.35 6.64
C SER A 27 17.22 -4.54 6.46
N ASP A 28 17.22 -3.50 5.62
CA ASP A 28 18.41 -2.67 5.36
C ASP A 28 18.30 -1.25 5.93
N ASP A 29 17.20 -0.91 6.62
CA ASP A 29 16.92 0.43 7.14
C ASP A 29 17.11 1.53 6.07
N THR A 30 16.59 1.28 4.87
CA THR A 30 16.70 2.22 3.76
C THR A 30 15.36 2.48 3.07
N VAL A 31 15.28 3.62 2.41
CA VAL A 31 14.22 3.94 1.46
C VAL A 31 14.85 4.30 0.12
N SER A 32 14.50 3.56 -0.92
CA SER A 32 14.92 3.85 -2.29
C SER A 32 13.97 4.84 -2.94
N VAL A 33 14.51 5.86 -3.61
CA VAL A 33 13.78 6.76 -4.50
C VAL A 33 14.04 6.33 -5.93
N LEU A 34 13.00 5.91 -6.62
CA LEU A 34 13.10 5.34 -7.96
C LEU A 34 12.47 6.26 -8.98
N LYS A 35 13.07 6.31 -10.16
CA LYS A 35 12.56 6.98 -11.35
C LYS A 35 12.40 5.97 -12.48
N PHE A 36 11.23 5.98 -13.13
CA PHE A 36 10.94 5.18 -14.31
C PHE A 36 10.55 6.10 -15.48
N ASP A 37 11.23 5.96 -16.62
CA ASP A 37 11.08 6.83 -17.80
C ASP A 37 10.10 6.29 -18.87
N GLY A 38 9.40 5.19 -18.55
CA GLY A 38 8.52 4.46 -19.48
C GLY A 38 9.15 3.19 -20.06
N GLU A 39 10.48 3.05 -19.99
CA GLU A 39 11.24 1.88 -20.45
C GLU A 39 12.12 1.32 -19.33
N ASN A 40 12.91 2.19 -18.69
CA ASN A 40 13.92 1.82 -17.71
C ASN A 40 13.59 2.40 -16.34
N ILE A 41 13.86 1.63 -15.30
CA ILE A 41 13.77 2.08 -13.91
C ILE A 41 15.17 2.22 -13.32
N GLU A 42 15.43 3.31 -12.62
CA GLU A 42 16.70 3.61 -11.96
C GLU A 42 16.48 4.08 -10.52
N GLU A 43 17.43 3.80 -9.63
CA GLU A 43 17.46 4.36 -8.29
C GLU A 43 18.20 5.71 -8.33
N THR A 44 17.46 6.78 -8.02
CA THR A 44 18.01 8.15 -8.05
C THR A 44 18.57 8.57 -6.69
N ASP A 45 18.07 7.96 -5.61
CA ASP A 45 18.53 8.20 -4.26
C ASP A 45 18.26 7.00 -3.35
N ARG A 46 19.07 6.80 -2.32
CA ARG A 46 18.87 5.81 -1.26
C ARG A 46 19.07 6.45 0.11
N VAL A 47 17.98 6.66 0.80
CA VAL A 47 17.92 7.30 2.12
C VAL A 47 18.14 6.25 3.21
N THR A 48 19.18 6.43 4.03
CA THR A 48 19.32 5.64 5.27
C THR A 48 18.42 6.24 6.33
N VAL A 49 17.53 5.42 6.91
CA VAL A 49 16.48 5.89 7.83
C VAL A 49 16.66 5.37 9.26
N GLY A 50 17.49 4.36 9.46
CA GLY A 50 17.87 3.87 10.79
C GLY A 50 18.84 4.86 11.50
N ILE A 51 18.67 4.99 12.82
CA ILE A 51 19.50 5.87 13.65
C ILE A 51 20.63 5.06 14.31
N MET A 52 20.36 3.80 14.67
CA MET A 52 21.29 2.95 15.39
C MET A 52 21.94 1.92 14.46
N PRO A 53 23.25 1.95 14.26
CA PRO A 53 23.93 1.02 13.33
C PRO A 53 23.84 -0.45 13.70
N THR A 54 23.45 -0.74 14.95
CA THR A 54 23.39 -2.11 15.52
C THR A 54 21.98 -2.65 15.67
N GLU A 55 20.96 -1.82 15.38
CA GLU A 55 19.55 -2.17 15.50
C GLU A 55 18.88 -1.99 14.14
N ASN A 56 17.96 -2.87 13.79
CA ASN A 56 17.10 -2.70 12.63
C ASN A 56 15.82 -2.02 13.10
N GLU A 57 15.58 -0.80 12.65
CA GLU A 57 14.39 -0.01 13.01
C GLU A 57 13.18 -0.35 12.13
N GLY A 58 13.39 -1.07 11.03
CA GLY A 58 12.38 -1.65 10.18
C GLY A 58 11.44 -0.66 9.52
N PRO A 59 11.89 0.11 8.51
CA PRO A 59 11.01 0.95 7.72
C PRO A 59 9.96 0.11 7.01
N HIS A 60 8.66 0.33 7.32
CA HIS A 60 7.59 -0.55 6.85
C HIS A 60 6.54 0.16 6.00
N GLY A 61 5.73 1.04 6.58
CA GLY A 61 4.72 1.80 5.85
C GLY A 61 5.26 3.11 5.34
N ILE A 62 4.87 3.50 4.13
CA ILE A 62 5.26 4.78 3.52
C ILE A 62 4.07 5.45 2.86
N THR A 63 3.96 6.77 2.98
CA THR A 63 2.95 7.58 2.28
C THR A 63 3.51 8.95 1.92
N ILE A 64 2.96 9.54 0.86
CA ILE A 64 3.27 10.91 0.44
C ILE A 64 2.08 11.80 0.84
N ASP A 65 2.33 12.99 1.31
CA ASP A 65 1.27 13.95 1.60
C ASP A 65 0.59 14.45 0.31
N PRO A 66 -0.67 14.93 0.37
CA PRO A 66 -1.39 15.38 -0.82
C PRO A 66 -0.72 16.54 -1.57
N SER A 67 0.15 17.33 -0.92
CA SER A 67 0.91 18.40 -1.58
C SER A 67 2.14 17.90 -2.33
N GLY A 68 2.58 16.66 -2.06
CA GLY A 68 3.80 16.08 -2.59
C GLY A 68 5.10 16.65 -2.01
N LYS A 69 5.02 17.47 -0.95
CA LYS A 69 6.18 18.13 -0.32
C LYS A 69 6.82 17.31 0.79
N TYR A 70 6.06 16.38 1.37
CA TYR A 70 6.51 15.54 2.48
C TYR A 70 6.20 14.09 2.22
N TRP A 71 7.05 13.22 2.75
CA TRP A 71 6.77 11.81 2.84
C TRP A 71 6.92 11.34 4.29
N TYR A 72 6.19 10.30 4.62
CA TYR A 72 6.10 9.77 5.98
C TYR A 72 6.44 8.29 5.96
N LEU A 73 7.18 7.86 6.97
CA LEU A 73 7.67 6.50 7.11
C LEU A 73 7.39 6.00 8.52
N THR A 74 6.84 4.78 8.64
CA THR A 74 6.83 4.08 9.92
C THR A 74 8.14 3.32 10.10
N LEU A 75 8.76 3.47 11.28
CA LEU A 75 9.82 2.62 11.78
C LEU A 75 9.19 1.64 12.76
N ALA A 76 9.07 0.37 12.35
CA ALA A 76 8.18 -0.60 12.96
C ALA A 76 8.78 -1.31 14.20
N HIS A 77 10.11 -1.48 14.23
CA HIS A 77 10.81 -2.35 15.20
C HIS A 77 11.23 -1.65 16.49
N GLY A 78 10.67 -0.50 16.82
CA GLY A 78 10.97 0.18 18.09
C GLY A 78 10.59 -0.66 19.32
N SER A 79 11.30 -0.47 20.42
CA SER A 79 11.04 -1.16 21.68
C SER A 79 10.76 -0.14 22.80
N PRO A 80 9.57 -0.14 23.42
CA PRO A 80 8.43 -1.06 23.16
C PRO A 80 7.55 -0.66 21.97
N ASN A 81 7.73 0.55 21.42
CA ASN A 81 6.87 1.15 20.40
C ASN A 81 7.67 1.55 19.16
N GLY A 82 7.00 1.53 18.01
CA GLY A 82 7.57 2.10 16.79
C GLY A 82 7.29 3.60 16.68
N SER A 83 7.63 4.17 15.55
CA SER A 83 7.51 5.62 15.33
C SER A 83 7.10 5.96 13.90
N LEU A 84 6.61 7.18 13.73
CA LEU A 84 6.38 7.84 12.46
C LEU A 84 7.38 8.97 12.29
N VAL A 85 8.06 9.00 11.15
CA VAL A 85 9.02 10.05 10.79
C VAL A 85 8.51 10.80 9.56
N LYS A 86 8.59 12.14 9.60
CA LYS A 86 8.28 13.05 8.50
C LYS A 86 9.55 13.46 7.81
N TYR A 87 9.59 13.41 6.50
CA TYR A 87 10.71 13.80 5.64
C TYR A 87 10.28 14.85 4.62
N SER A 88 11.24 15.66 4.15
CA SER A 88 11.08 16.54 2.99
C SER A 88 11.25 15.74 1.70
N THR A 89 10.41 15.97 0.68
CA THR A 89 10.65 15.40 -0.67
C THR A 89 11.72 16.18 -1.47
N GLU A 90 12.12 17.37 -1.01
CA GLU A 90 13.11 18.21 -1.70
C GLU A 90 14.54 17.65 -1.56
N ASN A 91 14.88 17.17 -0.36
CA ASN A 91 16.24 16.71 -0.03
C ASN A 91 16.28 15.40 0.76
N ASN A 92 15.12 14.77 0.99
CA ASN A 92 14.95 13.53 1.76
C ASN A 92 15.45 13.59 3.23
N GLU A 93 15.60 14.81 3.79
CA GLU A 93 16.02 14.98 5.18
C GLU A 93 14.86 14.78 6.16
N PRO A 94 15.10 14.14 7.32
CA PRO A 94 14.09 13.99 8.37
C PRO A 94 13.80 15.36 9.02
N LEU A 95 12.52 15.65 9.20
CA LEU A 95 12.05 16.91 9.78
C LEU A 95 11.56 16.76 11.22
N SER A 96 10.83 15.68 11.49
CA SER A 96 10.25 15.43 12.82
C SER A 96 9.82 13.98 12.98
N LYS A 97 9.63 13.56 14.23
CA LYS A 97 9.31 12.17 14.62
C LYS A 97 8.26 12.18 15.74
N VAL A 98 7.34 11.22 15.71
CA VAL A 98 6.40 10.93 16.81
C VAL A 98 6.39 9.44 17.09
N GLU A 99 6.34 9.07 18.38
CA GLU A 99 6.15 7.69 18.81
C GLU A 99 4.69 7.27 18.61
N LEU A 100 4.46 6.04 18.13
CA LEU A 100 3.15 5.45 17.91
C LEU A 100 2.99 4.19 18.78
N GLY A 101 2.09 3.28 18.39
CA GLY A 101 1.94 1.98 19.04
C GLY A 101 3.02 0.96 18.63
N LEU A 102 2.82 -0.29 19.01
CA LEU A 102 3.74 -1.38 18.68
C LEU A 102 3.58 -1.79 17.20
N PHE A 103 4.70 -1.78 16.49
CA PHE A 103 4.81 -2.12 15.08
C PHE A 103 3.83 -1.33 14.19
N PRO A 104 3.99 0.00 14.08
CA PRO A 104 3.18 0.76 13.14
C PRO A 104 3.48 0.32 11.70
N ALA A 105 2.44 -0.06 10.96
CA ALA A 105 2.55 -0.64 9.62
C ALA A 105 2.05 0.35 8.55
N THR A 106 0.88 0.10 7.99
CA THR A 106 0.36 0.91 6.89
C THR A 106 -0.23 2.23 7.37
N MET A 107 -0.19 3.23 6.50
CA MET A 107 -0.74 4.54 6.80
C MET A 107 -1.26 5.24 5.55
N GLN A 108 -2.10 6.23 5.76
CA GLN A 108 -2.55 7.17 4.74
C GLN A 108 -2.99 8.49 5.37
N ILE A 109 -2.87 9.59 4.61
CA ILE A 109 -3.38 10.91 5.01
C ILE A 109 -4.75 11.12 4.36
N SER A 110 -5.71 11.56 5.17
CA SER A 110 -7.02 11.95 4.63
C SER A 110 -6.91 13.30 3.91
N PRO A 111 -7.28 13.37 2.64
CA PRO A 111 -7.29 14.64 1.91
C PRO A 111 -8.37 15.60 2.41
N LYS A 112 -9.32 15.10 3.23
CA LYS A 112 -10.42 15.90 3.78
C LYS A 112 -10.07 16.54 5.12
N THR A 113 -9.48 15.75 6.04
CA THR A 113 -9.15 16.22 7.39
C THR A 113 -7.70 16.68 7.54
N GLY A 114 -6.81 16.27 6.60
CA GLY A 114 -5.37 16.46 6.73
C GLY A 114 -4.69 15.52 7.72
N LEU A 115 -5.46 14.73 8.49
CA LEU A 115 -4.92 13.82 9.51
C LEU A 115 -4.34 12.55 8.87
N LEU A 116 -3.26 12.05 9.48
CA LEU A 116 -2.62 10.79 9.12
C LEU A 116 -3.14 9.67 10.03
N TYR A 117 -3.49 8.54 9.43
CA TYR A 117 -3.96 7.34 10.11
C TYR A 117 -2.90 6.24 9.93
N ALA A 118 -2.29 5.80 11.02
CA ALA A 118 -1.28 4.73 11.03
C ALA A 118 -1.78 3.53 11.82
N VAL A 119 -1.72 2.35 11.23
CA VAL A 119 -2.16 1.11 11.86
C VAL A 119 -1.06 0.55 12.73
N ASN A 120 -1.33 0.29 14.00
CA ASN A 120 -0.42 -0.39 14.92
C ASN A 120 -0.64 -1.91 14.81
N PHE A 121 0.15 -2.57 13.96
CA PHE A 121 -0.02 -3.99 13.63
C PHE A 121 0.16 -4.91 14.84
N ASN A 122 0.93 -4.47 15.84
CA ASN A 122 1.22 -5.24 17.05
C ASN A 122 1.90 -6.60 16.76
N LEU A 123 2.68 -6.68 15.67
CA LEU A 123 3.50 -7.86 15.38
C LEU A 123 4.49 -8.06 16.53
N HIS A 124 4.74 -9.30 16.91
CA HIS A 124 5.54 -9.67 18.08
C HIS A 124 4.96 -9.29 19.45
N GLY A 125 3.80 -8.61 19.49
CA GLY A 125 3.09 -8.32 20.74
C GLY A 125 2.19 -9.47 21.20
N LEU A 126 1.49 -9.23 22.31
CA LEU A 126 0.45 -10.14 22.77
C LEU A 126 -0.70 -10.18 21.76
N MET A 127 -1.32 -11.36 21.61
CA MET A 127 -2.48 -11.56 20.73
C MET A 127 -3.73 -10.91 21.35
N ARG A 128 -3.81 -9.59 21.26
CA ARG A 128 -4.89 -8.74 21.76
C ARG A 128 -5.29 -7.67 20.74
N THR A 129 -6.42 -7.03 20.94
CA THR A 129 -6.86 -5.88 20.14
C THR A 129 -5.78 -4.79 20.13
N SER A 130 -5.58 -4.17 19.00
CA SER A 130 -4.65 -3.05 18.78
C SER A 130 -5.40 -1.81 18.32
N THR A 131 -4.72 -0.86 17.71
CA THR A 131 -5.24 0.47 17.42
C THR A 131 -4.85 0.98 16.05
N VAL A 132 -5.53 2.05 15.64
CA VAL A 132 -5.09 2.98 14.59
C VAL A 132 -4.74 4.29 15.29
N SER A 133 -3.50 4.71 15.17
CA SER A 133 -3.02 6.03 15.62
C SER A 133 -3.49 7.11 14.65
N VAL A 134 -4.05 8.19 15.17
CA VAL A 134 -4.40 9.39 14.41
C VAL A 134 -3.41 10.48 14.75
N VAL A 135 -2.70 10.97 13.75
CA VAL A 135 -1.62 11.93 13.90
C VAL A 135 -1.95 13.22 13.15
N ASP A 136 -1.69 14.36 13.79
CA ASP A 136 -1.59 15.65 13.10
C ASP A 136 -0.22 15.73 12.44
N PRO A 137 -0.13 15.69 11.09
CA PRO A 137 1.15 15.66 10.39
C PRO A 137 1.82 17.04 10.30
N GLU A 138 1.13 18.13 10.65
CA GLU A 138 1.72 19.46 10.73
C GLU A 138 2.58 19.58 11.97
N TYR A 139 2.02 19.20 13.12
CA TYR A 139 2.70 19.29 14.42
C TYR A 139 3.42 18.01 14.81
N MET A 140 3.22 16.91 14.09
CA MET A 140 3.73 15.58 14.40
C MET A 140 3.36 15.13 15.83
N VAL A 141 2.07 15.21 16.14
CA VAL A 141 1.49 14.83 17.43
C VAL A 141 0.42 13.77 17.22
N GLU A 142 0.48 12.69 17.98
CA GLU A 142 -0.60 11.71 18.05
C GLU A 142 -1.80 12.32 18.82
N ILE A 143 -2.93 12.47 18.13
CA ILE A 143 -4.17 13.03 18.70
C ILE A 143 -4.89 11.98 19.55
N THR A 144 -5.01 10.77 19.01
CA THR A 144 -5.72 9.67 19.64
C THR A 144 -5.34 8.32 19.02
N GLN A 145 -5.72 7.25 19.71
CA GLN A 145 -5.68 5.89 19.20
C GLN A 145 -7.09 5.30 19.18
N ILE A 146 -7.54 4.85 18.00
CA ILE A 146 -8.84 4.24 17.79
C ILE A 146 -8.68 2.72 17.92
N LYS A 147 -9.40 2.09 18.84
CA LYS A 147 -9.36 0.64 19.04
C LYS A 147 -9.91 -0.10 17.82
N THR A 148 -9.18 -1.12 17.37
CA THR A 148 -9.55 -2.04 16.30
C THR A 148 -9.36 -3.49 16.75
N GLY A 149 -9.35 -4.44 15.78
CA GLY A 149 -9.22 -5.86 16.10
C GLY A 149 -7.80 -6.33 16.43
N ILE A 150 -7.59 -7.64 16.33
CA ILE A 150 -6.30 -8.28 16.61
C ILE A 150 -5.45 -8.28 15.36
N MET A 151 -4.23 -7.75 15.46
CA MET A 151 -3.28 -7.58 14.34
C MET A 151 -3.90 -6.82 13.16
N PRO A 152 -4.31 -5.55 13.32
CA PRO A 152 -4.72 -4.72 12.20
C PRO A 152 -3.51 -4.47 11.30
N HIS A 153 -3.68 -4.56 9.97
CA HIS A 153 -2.55 -4.43 9.04
C HIS A 153 -2.83 -3.46 7.91
N GLY A 154 -3.72 -3.80 6.98
CA GLY A 154 -4.04 -2.97 5.82
C GLY A 154 -5.10 -1.93 6.12
N SER A 155 -4.90 -0.72 5.61
CA SER A 155 -5.86 0.36 5.77
C SER A 155 -5.87 1.33 4.60
N ARG A 156 -7.01 1.95 4.33
CA ARG A 156 -7.17 2.98 3.30
C ARG A 156 -8.24 3.97 3.66
N ILE A 157 -8.05 5.20 3.20
CA ILE A 157 -9.04 6.27 3.29
C ILE A 157 -10.03 6.15 2.11
N SER A 158 -11.29 6.48 2.36
CA SER A 158 -12.32 6.61 1.32
C SER A 158 -11.98 7.71 0.31
N VAL A 159 -12.57 7.63 -0.88
CA VAL A 159 -12.32 8.60 -1.97
C VAL A 159 -12.66 10.04 -1.55
N ASP A 160 -13.69 10.23 -0.73
CA ASP A 160 -14.09 11.54 -0.21
C ASP A 160 -13.30 12.00 1.03
N GLY A 161 -12.40 11.17 1.54
CA GLY A 161 -11.54 11.44 2.67
C GLY A 161 -12.22 11.41 4.04
N LYS A 162 -13.48 10.99 4.12
CA LYS A 162 -14.27 11.05 5.38
C LYS A 162 -14.27 9.76 6.18
N THR A 163 -13.81 8.67 5.59
CA THR A 163 -13.84 7.35 6.23
C THR A 163 -12.47 6.69 6.12
N HIS A 164 -12.00 6.12 7.20
CA HIS A 164 -10.82 5.25 7.22
C HIS A 164 -11.27 3.80 7.40
N TYR A 165 -10.87 2.93 6.47
CA TYR A 165 -11.10 1.50 6.54
C TYR A 165 -9.85 0.80 7.04
N SER A 166 -10.01 -0.13 7.98
CA SER A 166 -8.91 -0.95 8.52
C SER A 166 -9.33 -2.40 8.66
N VAL A 167 -8.47 -3.33 8.28
CA VAL A 167 -8.73 -4.78 8.45
C VAL A 167 -7.82 -5.37 9.52
N ALA A 168 -8.37 -6.24 10.35
CA ALA A 168 -7.67 -6.92 11.42
C ALA A 168 -7.46 -8.39 11.08
N MET A 169 -6.20 -8.76 10.85
CA MET A 169 -5.81 -10.05 10.28
C MET A 169 -6.24 -11.25 11.10
N MET A 170 -6.03 -11.20 12.42
CA MET A 170 -6.29 -12.34 13.30
C MET A 170 -7.72 -12.39 13.83
N SER A 171 -8.37 -11.25 14.04
CA SER A 171 -9.79 -11.22 14.39
C SER A 171 -10.73 -11.31 13.19
N GLY A 172 -10.24 -11.16 11.95
CA GLY A 172 -11.05 -11.33 10.74
C GLY A 172 -12.12 -10.27 10.54
N GLU A 173 -11.80 -9.03 10.89
CA GLU A 173 -12.75 -7.92 10.89
C GLU A 173 -12.33 -6.82 9.94
N LEU A 174 -13.33 -6.14 9.38
CA LEU A 174 -13.20 -4.86 8.68
C LEU A 174 -13.87 -3.77 9.52
N PHE A 175 -13.13 -2.72 9.82
CA PHE A 175 -13.56 -1.55 10.56
C PHE A 175 -13.81 -0.40 9.60
N GLU A 176 -14.96 0.26 9.75
CA GLU A 176 -15.26 1.55 9.16
C GLU A 176 -15.16 2.62 10.27
N ILE A 177 -14.23 3.54 10.10
CA ILE A 177 -13.91 4.58 11.07
C ILE A 177 -14.26 5.94 10.47
N ASP A 178 -15.06 6.74 11.18
CA ASP A 178 -15.32 8.12 10.80
C ASP A 178 -14.05 8.96 10.98
N ALA A 179 -13.61 9.62 9.91
CA ALA A 179 -12.40 10.41 9.93
C ALA A 179 -12.59 11.84 10.48
N LEU A 180 -13.83 12.24 10.76
CA LEU A 180 -14.14 13.52 11.40
C LEU A 180 -14.35 13.35 12.91
N ASP A 181 -15.15 12.32 13.28
CA ASP A 181 -15.48 12.06 14.68
C ASP A 181 -14.46 11.15 15.38
N LEU A 182 -13.51 10.57 14.63
CA LEU A 182 -12.45 9.68 15.10
C LEU A 182 -13.00 8.48 15.88
N SER A 183 -14.10 7.92 15.40
CA SER A 183 -14.82 6.81 16.04
C SER A 183 -15.15 5.69 15.06
N VAL A 184 -15.34 4.47 15.58
CA VAL A 184 -15.76 3.31 14.78
C VAL A 184 -17.26 3.40 14.51
N ASN A 185 -17.65 3.49 13.23
CA ASN A 185 -19.05 3.51 12.79
C ASN A 185 -19.63 2.11 12.66
N ARG A 186 -18.91 1.24 11.92
CA ARG A 186 -19.39 -0.12 11.62
C ARG A 186 -18.23 -1.11 11.71
N ILE A 187 -18.57 -2.35 12.08
CA ILE A 187 -17.63 -3.48 12.08
C ILE A 187 -18.28 -4.62 11.30
N LEU A 188 -17.58 -5.15 10.29
CA LEU A 188 -18.00 -6.32 9.54
C LEU A 188 -17.09 -7.51 9.88
N SER A 189 -17.68 -8.60 10.38
CA SER A 189 -16.98 -9.88 10.48
C SER A 189 -16.85 -10.49 9.08
N LEU A 190 -15.62 -10.71 8.64
CA LEU A 190 -15.30 -11.32 7.35
C LEU A 190 -15.22 -12.85 7.44
N ASP A 191 -15.23 -13.38 8.66
CA ASP A 191 -15.19 -14.82 8.93
C ASP A 191 -16.34 -15.22 9.85
N ASN A 192 -17.37 -15.84 9.27
CA ASN A 192 -18.57 -16.27 9.99
C ASN A 192 -18.32 -17.38 11.03
N ASN A 193 -17.10 -17.93 11.12
CA ASN A 193 -16.75 -19.06 11.96
C ASN A 193 -15.96 -18.68 13.21
N ILE A 194 -15.74 -17.38 13.48
CA ILE A 194 -14.94 -16.95 14.64
C ILE A 194 -15.81 -17.00 15.90
N ASN A 195 -15.40 -17.87 16.81
CA ASN A 195 -15.86 -17.84 18.19
C ASN A 195 -14.84 -17.06 19.04
N TYR A 196 -15.06 -15.75 19.18
CA TYR A 196 -14.20 -14.84 19.96
C TYR A 196 -13.98 -15.24 21.44
N ARG A 197 -14.74 -16.21 21.93
CA ARG A 197 -14.61 -16.72 23.32
C ARG A 197 -13.42 -17.66 23.50
N ASN A 198 -12.78 -18.10 22.42
CA ASN A 198 -11.65 -19.01 22.47
C ASN A 198 -10.41 -18.28 21.91
N ALA A 199 -9.49 -17.87 22.76
CA ALA A 199 -8.25 -17.15 22.42
C ALA A 199 -7.32 -17.88 21.41
N MET A 200 -7.65 -19.11 21.02
CA MET A 200 -6.91 -19.91 20.03
C MET A 200 -7.55 -19.95 18.63
N HIS A 201 -8.68 -19.30 18.42
CA HIS A 201 -9.32 -19.27 17.10
C HIS A 201 -8.94 -18.02 16.33
N HIS A 202 -8.03 -18.18 15.38
CA HIS A 202 -7.66 -17.15 14.43
C HIS A 202 -8.57 -17.20 13.20
N SER A 203 -8.81 -16.03 12.60
CA SER A 203 -9.56 -15.94 11.35
C SER A 203 -8.97 -16.84 10.26
N LYS A 204 -9.83 -17.57 9.57
CA LYS A 204 -9.45 -18.32 8.36
C LYS A 204 -9.22 -17.39 7.18
N VAL A 205 -9.93 -16.26 7.13
CA VAL A 205 -9.80 -15.25 6.07
C VAL A 205 -8.47 -14.53 6.17
N LYS A 206 -8.02 -14.18 7.39
CA LYS A 206 -6.79 -13.41 7.65
C LYS A 206 -6.68 -12.18 6.72
N PRO A 207 -7.60 -11.21 6.81
CA PRO A 207 -7.59 -10.07 5.91
C PRO A 207 -6.33 -9.23 6.13
N THR A 208 -5.55 -9.00 5.07
CA THR A 208 -4.28 -8.26 5.13
C THR A 208 -4.36 -6.88 4.52
N TRP A 209 -5.32 -6.62 3.65
CA TRP A 209 -5.45 -5.35 2.96
C TRP A 209 -6.90 -5.01 2.65
N VAL A 210 -7.20 -3.70 2.57
CA VAL A 210 -8.46 -3.17 2.08
C VAL A 210 -8.19 -2.02 1.12
N THR A 211 -8.96 -1.92 0.05
CA THR A 211 -8.88 -0.79 -0.89
C THR A 211 -10.28 -0.40 -1.40
N PRO A 212 -10.66 0.90 -1.37
CA PRO A 212 -11.92 1.36 -1.91
C PRO A 212 -11.88 1.43 -3.43
N HIS A 213 -13.02 1.12 -4.06
CA HIS A 213 -13.23 1.43 -5.47
C HIS A 213 -13.43 2.95 -5.64
N PRO A 214 -12.88 3.60 -6.71
CA PRO A 214 -12.99 5.04 -6.92
C PRO A 214 -14.42 5.59 -7.01
N ASN A 215 -15.42 4.75 -7.30
CA ASN A 215 -16.83 5.19 -7.30
C ASN A 215 -17.46 5.30 -5.90
N GLY A 216 -16.73 4.92 -4.83
CA GLY A 216 -17.20 5.01 -3.45
C GLY A 216 -18.29 4.01 -3.06
N LYS A 217 -18.53 2.93 -3.84
CA LYS A 217 -19.62 1.98 -3.58
C LYS A 217 -19.13 0.64 -3.04
N LYS A 218 -17.87 0.30 -3.25
CA LYS A 218 -17.31 -1.02 -2.91
C LYS A 218 -15.95 -0.92 -2.26
N LEU A 219 -15.62 -1.93 -1.46
CA LEU A 219 -14.27 -2.22 -1.00
C LEU A 219 -13.84 -3.59 -1.51
N TYR A 220 -12.53 -3.73 -1.70
CA TYR A 220 -11.89 -5.01 -1.95
C TYR A 220 -10.99 -5.33 -0.76
N VAL A 221 -11.11 -6.55 -0.24
CA VAL A 221 -10.33 -7.02 0.91
C VAL A 221 -9.54 -8.25 0.52
N ALA A 222 -8.23 -8.22 0.73
CA ALA A 222 -7.36 -9.37 0.52
C ALA A 222 -7.50 -10.36 1.66
N GLY A 223 -8.12 -11.51 1.40
CA GLY A 223 -8.23 -12.64 2.33
C GLY A 223 -7.02 -13.57 2.17
N ASN A 224 -5.91 -13.22 2.82
CA ASN A 224 -4.64 -13.94 2.70
C ASN A 224 -4.75 -15.42 3.09
N GLY A 225 -5.53 -15.72 4.13
CA GLY A 225 -5.72 -17.08 4.60
C GLY A 225 -6.75 -17.88 3.82
N SER A 226 -7.66 -17.22 3.08
CA SER A 226 -8.71 -17.88 2.28
C SER A 226 -8.39 -17.95 0.79
N ASP A 227 -7.28 -17.36 0.33
CA ASP A 227 -6.90 -17.28 -1.09
C ASP A 227 -7.95 -16.58 -1.97
N GLU A 228 -8.66 -15.59 -1.40
CA GLU A 228 -9.76 -14.87 -2.04
C GLU A 228 -9.59 -13.34 -1.91
N ILE A 229 -10.18 -12.60 -2.83
CA ILE A 229 -10.50 -11.18 -2.63
C ILE A 229 -11.99 -11.09 -2.33
N LEU A 230 -12.34 -10.55 -1.16
CA LEU A 230 -13.72 -10.30 -0.80
C LEU A 230 -14.14 -8.94 -1.36
N VAL A 231 -15.32 -8.90 -1.99
CA VAL A 231 -15.95 -7.68 -2.47
C VAL A 231 -17.02 -7.27 -1.47
N VAL A 232 -16.86 -6.12 -0.86
CA VAL A 232 -17.78 -5.58 0.15
C VAL A 232 -18.59 -4.45 -0.46
N ASP A 233 -19.91 -4.54 -0.41
CA ASP A 233 -20.81 -3.45 -0.73
C ASP A 233 -20.88 -2.46 0.44
N LEU A 234 -20.63 -1.17 0.18
CA LEU A 234 -20.55 -0.15 1.23
C LEU A 234 -21.92 0.31 1.74
N GLU A 235 -22.99 0.17 0.97
CA GLU A 235 -24.34 0.54 1.42
C GLU A 235 -24.85 -0.46 2.46
N SER A 236 -24.86 -1.74 2.12
CA SER A 236 -25.27 -2.82 3.04
C SER A 236 -24.19 -3.20 4.05
N PHE A 237 -22.95 -2.80 3.82
CA PHE A 237 -21.75 -3.17 4.58
C PHE A 237 -21.65 -4.69 4.79
N SER A 238 -21.71 -5.41 3.68
CA SER A 238 -21.68 -6.88 3.66
C SER A 238 -20.85 -7.39 2.49
N VAL A 239 -20.35 -8.64 2.61
CA VAL A 239 -19.65 -9.31 1.52
C VAL A 239 -20.66 -9.70 0.46
N GLU A 240 -20.58 -9.14 -0.74
CA GLU A 240 -21.48 -9.43 -1.86
C GLU A 240 -20.91 -10.44 -2.86
N ASP A 241 -19.57 -10.55 -2.97
CA ASP A 241 -18.89 -11.44 -3.93
C ASP A 241 -17.51 -11.85 -3.40
N LYS A 242 -16.94 -12.92 -3.97
CA LYS A 242 -15.63 -13.45 -3.66
C LYS A 242 -14.90 -13.83 -4.95
N LEU A 243 -13.70 -13.30 -5.14
CA LEU A 243 -12.86 -13.62 -6.30
C LEU A 243 -11.77 -14.60 -5.85
N SER A 244 -11.82 -15.84 -6.34
CA SER A 244 -10.77 -16.82 -6.07
C SER A 244 -9.48 -16.41 -6.76
N THR A 245 -8.41 -16.23 -5.98
CA THR A 245 -7.09 -15.78 -6.46
C THR A 245 -6.11 -16.95 -6.58
N GLY A 246 -4.83 -16.66 -6.58
CA GLY A 246 -3.78 -17.64 -6.23
C GLY A 246 -3.46 -17.55 -4.74
N LYS A 247 -2.33 -18.11 -4.35
CA LYS A 247 -1.93 -18.30 -2.95
C LYS A 247 -1.51 -16.99 -2.26
N GLY A 248 -2.19 -16.69 -1.16
CA GLY A 248 -1.84 -15.62 -0.23
C GLY A 248 -1.98 -14.21 -0.83
N PRO A 249 -3.18 -13.78 -1.29
CA PRO A 249 -3.39 -12.38 -1.67
C PRO A 249 -3.06 -11.47 -0.48
N TYR A 250 -2.23 -10.44 -0.71
CA TYR A 250 -1.68 -9.65 0.39
C TYR A 250 -1.99 -8.16 0.29
N ASN A 251 -1.59 -7.50 -0.78
CA ASN A 251 -1.86 -6.09 -1.04
C ASN A 251 -2.74 -5.94 -2.28
N LEU A 252 -3.58 -4.90 -2.30
CA LEU A 252 -4.51 -4.61 -3.37
C LEU A 252 -4.37 -3.17 -3.83
N ALA A 253 -4.44 -2.94 -5.14
CA ALA A 253 -4.57 -1.61 -5.72
C ALA A 253 -5.66 -1.59 -6.79
N VAL A 254 -6.59 -0.64 -6.70
CA VAL A 254 -7.57 -0.34 -7.75
C VAL A 254 -7.03 0.79 -8.60
N SER A 255 -7.09 0.65 -9.93
CA SER A 255 -6.69 1.71 -10.84
C SER A 255 -7.54 2.98 -10.63
N PRO A 256 -6.96 4.20 -10.75
CA PRO A 256 -7.69 5.46 -10.59
C PRO A 256 -8.97 5.56 -11.43
N ASN A 257 -8.99 4.94 -12.61
CA ASN A 257 -10.19 4.89 -13.47
C ASN A 257 -11.21 3.81 -13.06
N GLY A 258 -10.96 3.03 -12.01
CA GLY A 258 -11.83 1.98 -11.49
C GLY A 258 -12.00 0.74 -12.39
N LYS A 259 -11.14 0.54 -13.38
CA LYS A 259 -11.32 -0.57 -14.33
C LYS A 259 -10.57 -1.84 -13.99
N ILE A 260 -9.46 -1.72 -13.26
CA ILE A 260 -8.52 -2.79 -12.96
C ILE A 260 -8.27 -2.87 -11.46
N LEU A 261 -8.19 -4.10 -10.95
CA LEU A 261 -7.72 -4.42 -9.61
C LEU A 261 -6.47 -5.29 -9.74
N LEU A 262 -5.40 -4.92 -9.03
CA LEU A 262 -4.22 -5.75 -8.86
C LEU A 262 -4.18 -6.33 -7.45
N ALA A 263 -3.72 -7.58 -7.35
CA ALA A 263 -3.45 -8.23 -6.07
C ALA A 263 -2.06 -8.88 -6.10
N THR A 264 -1.22 -8.56 -5.13
CA THR A 264 0.02 -9.30 -4.89
C THR A 264 -0.31 -10.65 -4.26
N LEU A 265 0.25 -11.73 -4.78
CA LEU A 265 0.06 -13.11 -4.29
C LEU A 265 1.34 -13.54 -3.58
N LYS A 266 1.44 -13.19 -2.30
CA LYS A 266 2.68 -13.27 -1.49
C LYS A 266 3.27 -14.68 -1.47
N SER A 267 2.43 -15.70 -1.34
CA SER A 267 2.85 -17.11 -1.29
C SER A 267 3.04 -17.76 -2.66
N GLU A 268 2.66 -17.08 -3.76
CA GLU A 268 2.79 -17.59 -5.13
C GLU A 268 3.92 -16.90 -5.91
N GLY A 269 4.39 -15.74 -5.45
CA GLY A 269 5.41 -14.95 -6.15
C GLY A 269 4.89 -14.35 -7.45
N ALA A 270 3.65 -13.86 -7.45
CA ALA A 270 2.99 -13.33 -8.63
C ALA A 270 2.05 -12.15 -8.30
N VAL A 271 1.64 -11.42 -9.33
CA VAL A 271 0.57 -10.43 -9.28
C VAL A 271 -0.58 -10.90 -10.16
N SER A 272 -1.80 -10.89 -9.63
CA SER A 272 -3.02 -11.11 -10.41
C SER A 272 -3.67 -9.78 -10.78
N ILE A 273 -4.17 -9.69 -12.01
CA ILE A 273 -4.80 -8.49 -12.58
C ILE A 273 -6.22 -8.85 -12.99
N TRP A 274 -7.19 -8.08 -12.48
CA TRP A 274 -8.62 -8.34 -12.64
C TRP A 274 -9.32 -7.20 -13.35
N SER A 275 -10.26 -7.51 -14.24
CA SER A 275 -11.23 -6.55 -14.77
C SER A 275 -12.34 -6.32 -13.75
N LEU A 276 -12.54 -5.10 -13.29
CA LEU A 276 -13.63 -4.73 -12.38
C LEU A 276 -14.99 -4.54 -13.08
N LYS A 277 -15.01 -4.54 -14.42
CA LYS A 277 -16.26 -4.52 -15.18
C LYS A 277 -17.09 -5.81 -14.99
N ASN A 278 -16.42 -6.94 -14.83
CA ASN A 278 -17.06 -8.27 -14.81
C ASN A 278 -16.41 -9.23 -13.81
N ASN A 279 -15.58 -8.74 -12.92
CA ASN A 279 -14.86 -9.49 -11.89
C ASN A 279 -14.05 -10.68 -12.44
N LYS A 280 -13.48 -10.54 -13.65
CA LYS A 280 -12.70 -11.61 -14.29
C LYS A 280 -11.20 -11.39 -14.19
N LEU A 281 -10.48 -12.47 -13.91
CA LEU A 281 -9.02 -12.49 -14.00
C LEU A 281 -8.60 -12.25 -15.47
N LEU A 282 -7.81 -11.21 -15.70
CA LEU A 282 -7.23 -10.88 -17.00
C LEU A 282 -5.91 -11.55 -17.21
N LYS A 283 -5.03 -11.49 -16.19
CA LYS A 283 -3.67 -11.98 -16.26
C LYS A 283 -3.13 -12.30 -14.88
N LYS A 284 -2.20 -13.24 -14.82
CA LYS A 284 -1.30 -13.47 -13.70
C LYS A 284 0.13 -13.30 -14.20
N ILE A 285 0.91 -12.45 -13.55
CA ILE A 285 2.29 -12.13 -13.91
C ILE A 285 3.18 -12.61 -12.78
N LYS A 286 4.17 -13.46 -13.11
CA LYS A 286 5.17 -13.89 -12.14
C LYS A 286 6.14 -12.72 -11.87
N ASN A 287 6.46 -12.49 -10.61
CA ASN A 287 7.45 -11.51 -10.21
C ASN A 287 8.88 -12.00 -10.49
N THR A 288 9.82 -11.06 -10.55
CA THR A 288 11.23 -11.33 -10.83
C THR A 288 11.95 -12.03 -9.68
N THR A 289 11.44 -11.87 -8.45
CA THR A 289 11.80 -12.69 -7.29
C THR A 289 10.55 -13.04 -6.47
N ASN A 290 10.70 -13.67 -5.32
CA ASN A 290 9.58 -14.16 -4.50
C ASN A 290 9.12 -13.12 -3.47
N ILE A 291 7.91 -13.35 -2.92
CA ILE A 291 7.30 -12.59 -1.83
C ILE A 291 6.93 -11.16 -2.28
N PRO A 292 6.05 -10.97 -3.30
CA PRO A 292 5.52 -9.65 -3.62
C PRO A 292 4.72 -9.11 -2.44
N HIS A 293 4.95 -7.83 -2.10
CA HIS A 293 4.37 -7.18 -0.92
C HIS A 293 3.42 -6.05 -1.31
N GLY A 294 3.94 -4.86 -1.57
CA GLY A 294 3.16 -3.68 -1.91
C GLY A 294 2.89 -3.55 -3.41
N VAL A 295 1.82 -2.83 -3.76
CA VAL A 295 1.52 -2.44 -5.14
C VAL A 295 0.89 -1.07 -5.19
N VAL A 296 1.37 -0.21 -6.11
CA VAL A 296 0.79 1.09 -6.43
C VAL A 296 0.62 1.24 -7.93
N ILE A 297 -0.40 2.01 -8.34
CA ILE A 297 -0.70 2.26 -9.75
C ILE A 297 -0.48 3.73 -10.05
N SER A 298 0.12 4.05 -11.19
CA SER A 298 0.32 5.43 -11.63
C SER A 298 -1.02 6.15 -11.86
N PRO A 299 -1.13 7.46 -11.55
CA PRO A 299 -2.37 8.22 -11.69
C PRO A 299 -2.96 8.23 -13.12
N ASP A 300 -2.12 8.04 -14.14
CA ASP A 300 -2.52 7.94 -15.55
C ASP A 300 -2.97 6.53 -15.98
N ASN A 301 -2.96 5.57 -15.04
CA ASN A 301 -3.36 4.16 -15.25
C ASN A 301 -2.48 3.37 -16.22
N LYS A 302 -1.25 3.81 -16.50
CA LYS A 302 -0.37 3.13 -17.46
C LYS A 302 0.48 2.04 -16.83
N TYR A 303 0.96 2.26 -15.60
CA TYR A 303 1.91 1.37 -14.94
C TYR A 303 1.49 1.02 -13.51
N ALA A 304 1.88 -0.17 -13.09
CA ALA A 304 1.87 -0.56 -11.68
C ALA A 304 3.29 -0.87 -11.23
N PHE A 305 3.63 -0.49 -10.00
CA PHE A 305 4.90 -0.73 -9.36
C PHE A 305 4.68 -1.67 -8.18
N VAL A 306 5.44 -2.75 -8.14
CA VAL A 306 5.27 -3.83 -7.15
C VAL A 306 6.58 -4.00 -6.39
N SER A 307 6.55 -3.80 -5.07
CA SER A 307 7.68 -4.17 -4.22
C SER A 307 7.69 -5.67 -3.97
N VAL A 308 8.87 -6.27 -4.05
CA VAL A 308 9.07 -7.71 -3.86
C VAL A 308 10.20 -7.90 -2.86
N GLU A 309 9.93 -8.64 -1.77
CA GLU A 309 10.85 -8.73 -0.64
C GLU A 309 12.16 -9.48 -0.95
N GLY A 310 12.10 -10.52 -1.81
CA GLY A 310 13.16 -11.49 -1.97
C GLY A 310 13.14 -12.56 -0.88
N VAL A 311 14.09 -13.48 -0.88
CA VAL A 311 14.19 -14.57 0.10
C VAL A 311 15.54 -14.53 0.81
N GLY A 312 15.54 -14.49 2.13
CA GLY A 312 16.75 -14.53 2.93
C GLY A 312 17.64 -13.30 2.71
N GLY A 313 18.85 -13.50 2.20
CA GLY A 313 19.82 -12.43 1.93
C GLY A 313 19.73 -11.80 0.55
N GLU A 314 18.75 -12.19 -0.28
CA GLU A 314 18.54 -11.60 -1.60
C GLU A 314 18.14 -10.12 -1.49
N PRO A 315 18.56 -9.26 -2.46
CA PRO A 315 18.02 -7.91 -2.53
C PRO A 315 16.53 -7.95 -2.80
N GLY A 316 15.80 -6.99 -2.25
CA GLY A 316 14.43 -6.70 -2.67
C GLY A 316 14.42 -6.18 -4.11
N LYS A 317 13.24 -6.16 -4.72
CA LYS A 317 13.07 -5.64 -6.09
C LYS A 317 11.84 -4.76 -6.19
N VAL A 318 11.83 -3.94 -7.24
CA VAL A 318 10.62 -3.29 -7.73
C VAL A 318 10.39 -3.71 -9.16
N ASP A 319 9.27 -4.39 -9.39
CA ASP A 319 8.79 -4.80 -10.69
C ASP A 319 7.84 -3.74 -11.25
N VAL A 320 8.05 -3.32 -12.50
CA VAL A 320 7.15 -2.42 -13.24
C VAL A 320 6.30 -3.23 -14.19
N ILE A 321 4.98 -3.12 -14.06
CA ILE A 321 4.00 -3.78 -14.90
C ILE A 321 3.34 -2.75 -15.80
N ASN A 322 3.40 -2.97 -17.12
CA ASN A 322 2.65 -2.19 -18.09
C ASN A 322 1.20 -2.68 -18.10
N LEU A 323 0.25 -1.80 -17.78
CA LEU A 323 -1.17 -2.13 -17.63
C LEU A 323 -1.94 -2.17 -18.96
N GLU A 324 -1.38 -1.65 -20.03
CA GLU A 324 -1.96 -1.77 -21.36
C GLU A 324 -1.66 -3.15 -21.97
N THR A 325 -0.40 -3.57 -21.88
CA THR A 325 0.05 -4.86 -22.42
C THR A 325 -0.11 -6.03 -21.45
N LEU A 326 -0.38 -5.75 -20.18
CA LEU A 326 -0.45 -6.70 -19.08
C LEU A 326 0.81 -7.58 -19.00
N SER A 327 1.97 -6.93 -19.00
CA SER A 327 3.28 -7.60 -18.98
C SER A 327 4.28 -6.89 -18.07
N LEU A 328 5.25 -7.65 -17.58
CA LEU A 328 6.42 -7.09 -16.91
C LEU A 328 7.18 -6.21 -17.90
N GLN A 329 7.43 -4.96 -17.54
CA GLN A 329 8.11 -3.96 -18.37
C GLN A 329 9.58 -3.83 -17.97
N SER A 330 9.86 -3.69 -16.67
CA SER A 330 11.19 -3.47 -16.13
C SER A 330 11.27 -3.96 -14.69
N SER A 331 12.47 -4.09 -14.14
CA SER A 331 12.71 -4.44 -12.73
C SER A 331 14.03 -3.87 -12.26
N ILE A 332 14.13 -3.53 -10.97
CA ILE A 332 15.35 -3.02 -10.34
C ILE A 332 15.55 -3.67 -8.97
N ASP A 333 16.81 -3.89 -8.58
CA ASP A 333 17.19 -4.29 -7.24
C ASP A 333 17.15 -3.06 -6.30
N VAL A 334 16.61 -3.27 -5.09
CA VAL A 334 16.57 -2.29 -4.01
C VAL A 334 17.08 -2.91 -2.71
N GLY A 335 16.92 -2.23 -1.57
CA GLY A 335 17.28 -2.80 -0.28
C GLY A 335 16.49 -4.07 0.05
N LYS A 336 17.00 -4.89 0.98
CA LYS A 336 16.41 -6.18 1.37
C LYS A 336 15.05 -6.01 2.04
N GLN A 337 14.17 -6.97 1.81
CA GLN A 337 12.80 -6.98 2.33
C GLN A 337 12.03 -5.72 1.92
N ALA A 338 12.00 -5.45 0.61
CA ALA A 338 11.25 -4.34 0.03
C ALA A 338 9.74 -4.52 0.26
N GLY A 339 9.17 -3.71 1.15
CA GLY A 339 7.78 -3.81 1.61
C GLY A 339 6.92 -2.63 1.20
N GLY A 340 6.92 -1.57 1.99
CA GLY A 340 6.14 -0.36 1.75
C GLY A 340 6.51 0.33 0.44
N ILE A 341 5.50 0.74 -0.34
CA ILE A 341 5.70 1.44 -1.61
C ILE A 341 4.69 2.57 -1.75
N ALA A 342 5.14 3.74 -2.21
CA ALA A 342 4.30 4.90 -2.45
C ALA A 342 4.64 5.56 -3.79
N PHE A 343 3.61 5.89 -4.56
CA PHE A 343 3.76 6.69 -5.77
C PHE A 343 3.87 8.17 -5.38
N TRP A 344 4.86 8.88 -5.93
CA TRP A 344 5.08 10.28 -5.61
C TRP A 344 4.50 11.20 -6.69
N LYS A 345 5.05 11.18 -7.91
CA LYS A 345 4.69 12.14 -8.96
C LYS A 345 4.96 11.62 -10.36
N ILE A 346 4.37 12.31 -11.34
CA ILE A 346 4.75 12.25 -12.75
C ILE A 346 5.36 13.60 -13.11
N GLU A 347 6.52 13.59 -13.78
CA GLU A 347 7.14 14.76 -14.39
C GLU A 347 7.24 14.59 -15.92
N GLN A 348 7.14 15.69 -16.65
CA GLN A 348 7.29 15.74 -18.12
C GLN A 348 8.72 16.11 -18.53
#